data_fd7d1960b3da47c799861d0f0b610a80
#
_entry.id   fd7d1960b3da47c799861d0f0b610a80
#
_cell.length_a   1.000
_cell.length_b   1.000
_cell.length_c   1.000
_cell.angle_alpha   90.00
_cell.angle_beta   90.00
_cell.angle_gamma   90.00
#
_symmetry.space_group_name_H-M   'P 1'
#
loop_
_entity.id
_entity.type
_entity.pdbx_description
1 polymer ?
#
loop_
_entity_poly.entity_id
_entity_poly.type
_entity_poly.pdbx_seq_one_letter_code
_entity_poly.pdbx_strand_id
1 'polypeptide(L)'
;MFINPSDIVNSLPIHPGMVVADIGAGSGAFSIPFAKIVGTSGKVYAIDVQRELLSRIQKDAQSIGLRNISILWGNAEQHNGTHLREKSIDVVLISNVLFQIEHKENFAKEILRILRPTGFVVLIDWTESFGNLGPKPDHVFSEKQAKELFESSGFTYSQKISSGAHHYGIIFKHG
;
A
#
# COMPACT_ATOMS: atom_id res chain seq x y z
N MET A 1 -1.31 -9.50 -18.73
CA MET A 1 -0.37 -10.04 -17.74
C MET A 1 -0.74 -9.45 -16.40
N PHE A 2 -0.96 -10.26 -15.39
CA PHE A 2 -1.28 -9.80 -14.04
C PHE A 2 -0.06 -9.14 -13.37
N ILE A 3 -0.31 -8.37 -12.33
CA ILE A 3 0.73 -7.76 -11.50
C ILE A 3 1.64 -8.85 -10.93
N ASN A 4 2.96 -8.68 -11.08
CA ASN A 4 3.94 -9.42 -10.29
C ASN A 4 4.43 -8.50 -9.17
N PRO A 5 4.06 -8.74 -7.91
CA PRO A 5 4.45 -7.89 -6.79
C PRO A 5 5.97 -7.72 -6.65
N SER A 6 6.75 -8.78 -6.86
CA SER A 6 8.20 -8.72 -6.75
C SER A 6 8.83 -7.81 -7.82
N ASP A 7 8.33 -7.87 -9.07
CA ASP A 7 8.85 -7.02 -10.15
C ASP A 7 8.54 -5.55 -9.88
N ILE A 8 7.33 -5.26 -9.39
CA ILE A 8 6.97 -3.89 -9.00
C ILE A 8 7.90 -3.39 -7.89
N VAL A 9 8.01 -4.14 -6.79
CA VAL A 9 8.84 -3.75 -5.64
C VAL A 9 10.29 -3.53 -6.05
N ASN A 10 10.84 -4.39 -6.93
CA ASN A 10 12.20 -4.24 -7.45
C ASN A 10 12.39 -2.99 -8.33
N SER A 11 11.33 -2.47 -8.94
CA SER A 11 11.37 -1.26 -9.78
C SER A 11 11.25 0.05 -8.98
N LEU A 12 10.86 -0.04 -7.71
CA LEU A 12 10.69 1.13 -6.85
C LEU A 12 12.02 1.58 -6.22
N PRO A 13 12.16 2.86 -5.87
CA PRO A 13 13.35 3.38 -5.19
C PRO A 13 13.35 3.00 -3.70
N ILE A 14 13.37 1.69 -3.43
CA ILE A 14 13.40 1.13 -2.07
C ILE A 14 14.83 0.77 -1.72
N HIS A 15 15.25 1.14 -0.52
CA HIS A 15 16.60 0.91 -0.02
C HIS A 15 16.58 0.14 1.31
N PRO A 16 17.67 -0.60 1.62
CA PRO A 16 17.82 -1.21 2.94
C PRO A 16 17.67 -0.16 4.06
N GLY A 17 17.01 -0.54 5.14
CA GLY A 17 16.75 0.33 6.28
C GLY A 17 15.46 1.15 6.20
N MET A 18 14.77 1.20 5.05
CA MET A 18 13.49 1.89 4.94
C MET A 18 12.39 1.22 5.76
N VAL A 19 11.42 2.05 6.19
CA VAL A 19 10.21 1.61 6.88
C VAL A 19 9.02 1.72 5.92
N VAL A 20 8.38 0.59 5.68
CA VAL A 20 7.26 0.45 4.74
C VAL A 20 5.97 0.14 5.47
N ALA A 21 4.87 0.74 5.07
CA ALA A 21 3.51 0.35 5.46
C ALA A 21 2.76 -0.19 4.24
N ASP A 22 2.30 -1.42 4.33
CA ASP A 22 1.45 -2.10 3.34
C ASP A 22 0.01 -2.05 3.85
N ILE A 23 -0.79 -1.14 3.28
CA ILE A 23 -2.16 -0.85 3.72
C ILE A 23 -3.15 -1.72 2.94
N GLY A 24 -3.92 -2.53 3.65
CA GLY A 24 -4.73 -3.59 3.05
C GLY A 24 -3.84 -4.72 2.54
N ALA A 25 -2.93 -5.19 3.39
CA ALA A 25 -1.87 -6.12 3.02
C ALA A 25 -2.36 -7.47 2.47
N GLY A 26 -3.62 -7.84 2.73
CA GLY A 26 -4.26 -9.03 2.20
C GLY A 26 -3.46 -10.30 2.48
N SER A 27 -3.03 -10.97 1.41
CA SER A 27 -2.22 -12.20 1.52
C SER A 27 -0.73 -11.95 1.81
N GLY A 28 -0.27 -10.68 1.86
CA GLY A 28 1.13 -10.34 2.04
C GLY A 28 1.98 -10.43 0.76
N ALA A 29 1.32 -10.43 -0.39
CA ALA A 29 1.99 -10.55 -1.69
C ALA A 29 3.04 -9.46 -1.93
N PHE A 30 2.84 -8.27 -1.37
CA PHE A 30 3.80 -7.16 -1.40
C PHE A 30 4.64 -7.07 -0.12
N SER A 31 4.06 -7.37 1.05
CA SER A 31 4.77 -7.30 2.33
C SER A 31 6.05 -8.12 2.35
N ILE A 32 6.02 -9.34 1.80
CA ILE A 32 7.17 -10.24 1.77
C ILE A 32 8.30 -9.72 0.85
N PRO A 33 8.04 -9.34 -0.42
CA PRO A 33 9.05 -8.68 -1.26
C PRO A 33 9.65 -7.43 -0.63
N PHE A 34 8.85 -6.53 -0.05
CA PHE A 34 9.37 -5.36 0.66
C PHE A 34 10.31 -5.74 1.80
N ALA A 35 9.91 -6.71 2.64
CA ALA A 35 10.73 -7.14 3.76
C ALA A 35 12.11 -7.67 3.35
N LYS A 36 12.18 -8.33 2.20
CA LYS A 36 13.44 -8.81 1.63
C LYS A 36 14.36 -7.65 1.21
N ILE A 37 13.80 -6.61 0.55
CA ILE A 37 14.59 -5.49 0.04
C ILE A 37 15.04 -4.56 1.17
N VAL A 38 14.14 -4.20 2.12
CA VAL A 38 14.53 -3.31 3.21
C VAL A 38 15.48 -3.98 4.21
N GLY A 39 15.55 -5.29 4.20
CA GLY A 39 16.50 -6.08 4.98
C GLY A 39 16.28 -5.97 6.50
N THR A 40 17.24 -6.50 7.26
CA THR A 40 17.15 -6.59 8.72
C THR A 40 17.20 -5.23 9.43
N SER A 41 17.73 -4.20 8.79
CA SER A 41 17.76 -2.82 9.29
C SER A 41 16.48 -2.04 8.98
N GLY A 42 15.65 -2.54 8.05
CA GLY A 42 14.36 -1.97 7.69
C GLY A 42 13.20 -2.67 8.39
N LYS A 43 12.00 -2.18 8.11
CA LYS A 43 10.77 -2.69 8.71
C LYS A 43 9.61 -2.64 7.72
N VAL A 44 8.75 -3.64 7.76
CA VAL A 44 7.46 -3.63 7.05
C VAL A 44 6.34 -3.77 8.08
N TYR A 45 5.37 -2.88 8.00
CA TYR A 45 4.10 -2.99 8.71
C TYR A 45 3.03 -3.44 7.74
N ALA A 46 2.52 -4.65 7.93
CA ALA A 46 1.38 -5.19 7.18
C ALA A 46 0.11 -4.86 7.95
N ILE A 47 -0.76 -4.04 7.39
CA ILE A 47 -1.98 -3.54 8.03
C ILE A 47 -3.18 -4.03 7.26
N ASP A 48 -4.12 -4.64 7.96
CA ASP A 48 -5.38 -5.11 7.38
C ASP A 48 -6.49 -5.12 8.45
N VAL A 49 -7.74 -5.07 8.00
CA VAL A 49 -8.92 -5.22 8.87
C VAL A 49 -9.26 -6.68 9.14
N GLN A 50 -8.69 -7.61 8.38
CA GLN A 50 -8.92 -9.05 8.48
C GLN A 50 -7.78 -9.74 9.24
N ARG A 51 -8.04 -10.12 10.48
CA ARG A 51 -7.04 -10.74 11.38
C ARG A 51 -6.46 -12.05 10.85
N GLU A 52 -7.29 -12.83 10.15
CA GLU A 52 -6.90 -14.12 9.59
C GLU A 52 -5.81 -13.96 8.52
N LEU A 53 -5.93 -12.94 7.67
CA LEU A 53 -4.93 -12.62 6.64
C LEU A 53 -3.60 -12.20 7.29
N LEU A 54 -3.66 -11.34 8.30
CA LEU A 54 -2.46 -10.92 9.05
C LEU A 54 -1.74 -12.09 9.71
N SER A 55 -2.49 -13.01 10.33
CA SER A 55 -1.92 -14.21 10.94
C SER A 55 -1.23 -15.11 9.90
N ARG A 56 -1.77 -15.19 8.68
CA ARG A 56 -1.16 -15.91 7.57
C ARG A 56 0.15 -15.26 7.15
N ILE A 57 0.16 -13.93 6.94
CA ILE A 57 1.38 -13.18 6.60
C ILE A 57 2.49 -13.46 7.61
N GLN A 58 2.17 -13.44 8.91
CA GLN A 58 3.14 -13.68 9.96
C GLN A 58 3.74 -15.10 9.89
N LYS A 59 2.90 -16.12 9.68
CA LYS A 59 3.36 -17.51 9.53
C LYS A 59 4.23 -17.69 8.30
N ASP A 60 3.80 -17.13 7.16
CA ASP A 60 4.54 -17.26 5.90
C ASP A 60 5.91 -16.55 6.00
N ALA A 61 5.96 -15.35 6.58
CA ALA A 61 7.21 -14.63 6.83
C ALA A 61 8.16 -15.42 7.73
N GLN A 62 7.66 -15.97 8.84
CA GLN A 62 8.45 -16.77 9.78
C GLN A 62 8.99 -18.04 9.12
N SER A 63 8.19 -18.71 8.28
CA SER A 63 8.58 -19.95 7.59
C SER A 63 9.79 -19.78 6.67
N ILE A 64 10.00 -18.56 6.16
CA ILE A 64 11.14 -18.19 5.29
C ILE A 64 12.20 -17.34 6.01
N GLY A 65 12.12 -17.25 7.34
CA GLY A 65 13.13 -16.60 8.18
C GLY A 65 13.07 -15.07 8.22
N LEU A 66 12.02 -14.44 7.69
CA LEU A 66 11.84 -12.99 7.79
C LEU A 66 11.35 -12.60 9.19
N ARG A 67 12.05 -11.65 9.83
CA ARG A 67 11.74 -11.14 11.18
C ARG A 67 11.42 -9.66 11.21
N ASN A 68 11.43 -9.01 10.07
CA ASN A 68 11.24 -7.56 9.92
C ASN A 68 9.84 -7.17 9.42
N ILE A 69 8.87 -8.09 9.46
CA ILE A 69 7.44 -7.81 9.25
C ILE A 69 6.74 -7.77 10.60
N SER A 70 5.97 -6.71 10.84
CA SER A 70 5.01 -6.62 11.93
C SER A 70 3.61 -6.52 11.37
N ILE A 71 2.70 -7.36 11.85
CA ILE A 71 1.29 -7.29 11.51
C ILE A 71 0.57 -6.32 12.46
N LEU A 72 -0.30 -5.48 11.91
CA LEU A 72 -1.14 -4.56 12.67
C LEU A 72 -2.60 -4.70 12.20
N TRP A 73 -3.47 -5.05 13.13
CA TRP A 73 -4.89 -5.00 12.87
C TRP A 73 -5.36 -3.55 12.99
N GLY A 74 -5.87 -2.98 11.89
CA GLY A 74 -6.23 -1.58 11.86
C GLY A 74 -7.09 -1.21 10.66
N ASN A 75 -7.78 -0.07 10.77
CA ASN A 75 -8.60 0.49 9.71
C ASN A 75 -8.12 1.90 9.38
N ALA A 76 -7.47 2.05 8.22
CA ALA A 76 -6.93 3.33 7.77
C ALA A 76 -7.99 4.39 7.40
N GLU A 77 -9.27 4.04 7.38
CA GLU A 77 -10.36 5.02 7.23
C GLU A 77 -10.63 5.83 8.52
N GLN A 78 -9.99 5.44 9.61
CA GLN A 78 -10.12 6.09 10.90
C GLN A 78 -8.85 6.87 11.24
N HIS A 79 -8.99 8.00 11.88
CA HIS A 79 -7.84 8.75 12.41
C HIS A 79 -7.08 7.90 13.44
N ASN A 80 -5.75 7.78 13.27
CA ASN A 80 -4.89 6.85 14.02
C ASN A 80 -5.26 5.36 13.86
N GLY A 81 -6.10 5.02 12.89
CA GLY A 81 -6.58 3.65 12.70
C GLY A 81 -5.52 2.68 12.18
N THR A 82 -4.41 3.18 11.63
CA THR A 82 -3.24 2.36 11.28
C THR A 82 -2.41 1.97 12.50
N HIS A 83 -2.60 2.63 13.64
CA HIS A 83 -1.78 2.52 14.86
C HIS A 83 -0.29 2.86 14.66
N LEU A 84 0.05 3.52 13.55
CA LEU A 84 1.39 4.00 13.28
C LEU A 84 1.59 5.44 13.76
N ARG A 85 2.81 5.75 14.15
CA ARG A 85 3.18 7.11 14.54
C ARG A 85 3.17 8.03 13.33
N GLU A 86 2.82 9.30 13.54
CA GLU A 86 2.92 10.30 12.49
C GLU A 86 4.35 10.43 11.95
N LYS A 87 4.48 10.70 10.66
CA LYS A 87 5.76 10.94 9.97
C LYS A 87 6.82 9.86 10.26
N SER A 88 6.40 8.60 10.32
CA SER A 88 7.29 7.48 10.66
C SER A 88 7.57 6.53 9.51
N ILE A 89 6.83 6.65 8.41
CA ILE A 89 6.87 5.72 7.26
C ILE A 89 7.56 6.37 6.06
N ASP A 90 8.53 5.67 5.48
CA ASP A 90 9.22 6.11 4.26
C ASP A 90 8.41 5.81 3.00
N VAL A 91 7.75 4.66 2.98
CA VAL A 91 6.95 4.20 1.83
C VAL A 91 5.63 3.63 2.29
N VAL A 92 4.54 4.12 1.73
CA VAL A 92 3.21 3.53 1.91
C VAL A 92 2.79 2.87 0.60
N LEU A 93 2.46 1.58 0.66
CA LEU A 93 1.81 0.87 -0.44
C LEU A 93 0.31 0.79 -0.19
N ILE A 94 -0.45 1.05 -1.24
CA ILE A 94 -1.89 0.85 -1.32
C ILE A 94 -2.15 0.07 -2.61
N SER A 95 -2.54 -1.20 -2.51
CA SER A 95 -2.75 -2.05 -3.69
C SER A 95 -4.09 -2.75 -3.64
N ASN A 96 -4.96 -2.45 -4.61
CA ASN A 96 -6.31 -3.00 -4.72
C ASN A 96 -7.19 -2.74 -3.49
N VAL A 97 -7.15 -1.52 -2.97
CA VAL A 97 -7.82 -1.12 -1.73
C VAL A 97 -8.84 0.00 -1.95
N LEU A 98 -8.53 1.00 -2.80
CA LEU A 98 -9.36 2.20 -2.90
C LEU A 98 -10.82 1.94 -3.30
N PHE A 99 -11.05 0.95 -4.15
CA PHE A 99 -12.41 0.62 -4.57
C PHE A 99 -13.30 0.12 -3.40
N GLN A 100 -12.69 -0.37 -2.30
CA GLN A 100 -13.39 -0.89 -1.12
C GLN A 100 -13.56 0.16 -0.02
N ILE A 101 -12.83 1.28 -0.09
CA ILE A 101 -12.83 2.31 0.93
C ILE A 101 -14.13 3.14 0.84
N GLU A 102 -14.83 3.30 1.95
CA GLU A 102 -16.02 4.14 2.04
C GLU A 102 -15.63 5.60 2.29
N HIS A 103 -14.77 5.85 3.26
CA HIS A 103 -14.34 7.20 3.67
C HIS A 103 -12.96 7.56 3.10
N LYS A 104 -12.90 7.73 1.78
CA LYS A 104 -11.64 7.92 1.03
C LYS A 104 -10.83 9.14 1.46
N GLU A 105 -11.48 10.25 1.82
CA GLU A 105 -10.79 11.45 2.31
C GLU A 105 -10.12 11.21 3.67
N ASN A 106 -10.80 10.52 4.59
CA ASN A 106 -10.23 10.15 5.88
C ASN A 106 -9.06 9.20 5.70
N PHE A 107 -9.21 8.23 4.79
CA PHE A 107 -8.15 7.30 4.42
C PHE A 107 -6.92 8.08 3.91
N ALA A 108 -7.07 8.97 2.94
CA ALA A 108 -5.96 9.76 2.41
C ALA A 108 -5.28 10.62 3.48
N LYS A 109 -6.06 11.23 4.40
CA LYS A 109 -5.52 11.99 5.54
C LYS A 109 -4.70 11.12 6.50
N GLU A 110 -5.15 9.89 6.78
CA GLU A 110 -4.40 8.95 7.62
C GLU A 110 -3.08 8.53 6.96
N ILE A 111 -3.11 8.27 5.64
CA ILE A 111 -1.89 7.99 4.87
C ILE A 111 -0.91 9.17 4.93
N LEU A 112 -1.39 10.41 4.76
CA LEU A 112 -0.56 11.60 4.86
C LEU A 112 0.04 11.77 6.26
N ARG A 113 -0.75 11.49 7.30
CA ARG A 113 -0.31 11.58 8.70
C ARG A 113 0.90 10.71 9.00
N ILE A 114 0.89 9.46 8.52
CA ILE A 114 1.96 8.49 8.80
C ILE A 114 3.18 8.68 7.91
N LEU A 115 3.01 9.28 6.72
CA LEU A 115 4.08 9.45 5.74
C LEU A 115 5.08 10.53 6.18
N ARG A 116 6.38 10.22 6.09
CA ARG A 116 7.45 11.21 6.28
C ARG A 116 7.41 12.29 5.19
N PRO A 117 7.86 13.52 5.45
CA PRO A 117 7.97 14.57 4.43
C PRO A 117 8.80 14.16 3.21
N THR A 118 9.79 13.27 3.40
CA THR A 118 10.64 12.72 2.33
C THR A 118 10.12 11.42 1.75
N GLY A 119 9.00 10.92 2.27
CA GLY A 119 8.42 9.65 1.87
C GLY A 119 7.57 9.73 0.60
N PHE A 120 7.12 8.57 0.15
CA PHE A 120 6.24 8.48 -1.00
C PHE A 120 5.19 7.38 -0.84
N VAL A 121 4.09 7.53 -1.56
CA VAL A 121 3.00 6.56 -1.65
C VAL A 121 3.06 5.87 -3.00
N VAL A 122 2.95 4.56 -3.02
CA VAL A 122 2.73 3.75 -4.21
C VAL A 122 1.27 3.30 -4.21
N LEU A 123 0.51 3.79 -5.15
CA LEU A 123 -0.89 3.44 -5.33
C LEU A 123 -1.04 2.59 -6.58
N ILE A 124 -1.64 1.41 -6.41
CA ILE A 124 -1.98 0.48 -7.50
C ILE A 124 -3.45 0.11 -7.33
N ASP A 125 -4.26 0.33 -8.35
CA ASP A 125 -5.66 -0.10 -8.31
C ASP A 125 -6.20 -0.42 -9.71
N TRP A 126 -7.40 -0.96 -9.77
CA TRP A 126 -8.02 -1.44 -10.98
C TRP A 126 -8.39 -0.31 -11.96
N THR A 127 -8.05 -0.49 -13.23
CA THR A 127 -8.51 0.40 -14.31
C THR A 127 -9.94 0.08 -14.74
N GLU A 128 -10.34 -1.17 -14.57
CA GLU A 128 -11.61 -1.69 -15.07
C GLU A 128 -12.07 -2.91 -14.26
N SER A 129 -13.32 -3.28 -14.41
CA SER A 129 -13.81 -4.58 -13.98
C SER A 129 -13.37 -5.65 -15.00
N PHE A 130 -12.74 -6.71 -14.53
CA PHE A 130 -12.20 -7.77 -15.40
C PHE A 130 -12.76 -9.14 -15.00
N GLY A 131 -13.74 -9.62 -15.75
CA GLY A 131 -14.39 -10.90 -15.50
C GLY A 131 -15.01 -10.95 -14.10
N ASN A 132 -14.67 -12.00 -13.34
CA ASN A 132 -15.05 -12.13 -11.93
C ASN A 132 -13.93 -11.67 -10.96
N LEU A 133 -12.90 -11.00 -11.48
CA LEU A 133 -11.77 -10.46 -10.73
C LEU A 133 -11.92 -8.96 -10.57
N GLY A 134 -11.47 -8.45 -9.43
CA GLY A 134 -11.52 -7.01 -9.14
C GLY A 134 -12.91 -6.48 -8.77
N PRO A 135 -13.08 -5.16 -8.79
CA PRO A 135 -14.33 -4.49 -8.42
C PRO A 135 -15.41 -4.68 -9.47
N LYS A 136 -16.68 -4.50 -9.07
CA LYS A 136 -17.78 -4.30 -10.02
C LYS A 136 -17.54 -3.00 -10.81
N PRO A 137 -18.12 -2.86 -12.03
CA PRO A 137 -17.89 -1.67 -12.87
C PRO A 137 -18.20 -0.34 -12.18
N ASP A 138 -19.24 -0.30 -11.36
CA ASP A 138 -19.68 0.87 -10.57
C ASP A 138 -18.80 1.15 -9.34
N HIS A 139 -17.94 0.22 -8.94
CA HIS A 139 -17.02 0.35 -7.81
C HIS A 139 -15.58 0.67 -8.26
N VAL A 140 -15.30 0.67 -9.56
CA VAL A 140 -13.96 1.04 -10.05
C VAL A 140 -13.64 2.48 -9.66
N PHE A 141 -12.53 2.67 -8.97
CA PHE A 141 -12.03 3.99 -8.63
C PHE A 141 -10.93 4.38 -9.61
N SER A 142 -11.27 5.25 -10.57
CA SER A 142 -10.40 5.54 -11.70
C SER A 142 -9.11 6.25 -11.31
N GLU A 143 -8.09 6.16 -12.17
CA GLU A 143 -6.83 6.90 -12.02
C GLU A 143 -7.05 8.41 -11.82
N LYS A 144 -8.00 9.01 -12.54
CA LYS A 144 -8.35 10.43 -12.41
C LYS A 144 -8.88 10.74 -11.01
N GLN A 145 -9.85 9.96 -10.54
CA GLN A 145 -10.42 10.14 -9.20
C GLN A 145 -9.35 9.95 -8.11
N ALA A 146 -8.44 8.98 -8.28
CA ALA A 146 -7.35 8.75 -7.35
C ALA A 146 -6.40 9.96 -7.28
N LYS A 147 -6.04 10.55 -8.43
CA LYS A 147 -5.23 11.77 -8.47
C LYS A 147 -5.92 12.93 -7.77
N GLU A 148 -7.17 13.21 -8.11
CA GLU A 148 -7.95 14.28 -7.50
C GLU A 148 -8.05 14.12 -5.97
N LEU A 149 -8.31 12.90 -5.49
CA LEU A 149 -8.38 12.60 -4.07
C LEU A 149 -7.06 12.87 -3.34
N PHE A 150 -5.96 12.32 -3.85
CA PHE A 150 -4.67 12.44 -3.19
C PHE A 150 -4.12 13.87 -3.25
N GLU A 151 -4.23 14.55 -4.39
CA GLU A 151 -3.80 15.93 -4.53
C GLU A 151 -4.60 16.90 -3.64
N SER A 152 -5.92 16.73 -3.56
CA SER A 152 -6.76 17.52 -2.63
C SER A 152 -6.49 17.23 -1.16
N SER A 153 -5.90 16.06 -0.86
CA SER A 153 -5.54 15.63 0.50
C SER A 153 -4.12 16.05 0.92
N GLY A 154 -3.37 16.75 0.07
CA GLY A 154 -2.04 17.29 0.40
C GLY A 154 -0.87 16.46 -0.15
N PHE A 155 -1.11 15.60 -1.12
CA PHE A 155 -0.05 14.90 -1.85
C PHE A 155 0.26 15.62 -3.17
N THR A 156 1.43 15.34 -3.71
CA THR A 156 1.82 15.77 -5.06
C THR A 156 2.04 14.56 -5.95
N TYR A 157 1.40 14.54 -7.11
CA TYR A 157 1.67 13.53 -8.15
C TYR A 157 3.15 13.57 -8.56
N SER A 158 3.77 12.41 -8.63
CA SER A 158 5.17 12.28 -9.04
C SER A 158 5.30 11.62 -10.41
N GLN A 159 4.86 10.37 -10.53
CA GLN A 159 4.98 9.62 -11.80
C GLN A 159 4.04 8.42 -11.84
N LYS A 160 3.87 7.90 -13.05
CA LYS A 160 3.25 6.58 -13.27
C LYS A 160 4.29 5.48 -13.10
N ILE A 161 3.81 4.29 -12.71
CA ILE A 161 4.59 3.05 -12.72
C ILE A 161 3.85 1.98 -13.51
N SER A 162 4.60 1.01 -14.04
CA SER A 162 4.00 -0.18 -14.67
C SER A 162 3.38 -1.07 -13.59
N SER A 163 2.09 -1.38 -13.75
CA SER A 163 1.30 -2.11 -12.74
C SER A 163 0.45 -3.24 -13.34
N GLY A 164 0.78 -3.66 -14.58
CA GLY A 164 0.04 -4.70 -15.30
C GLY A 164 -1.09 -4.16 -16.18
N ALA A 165 -1.76 -5.05 -16.94
CA ALA A 165 -2.69 -4.65 -17.99
C ALA A 165 -4.02 -4.09 -17.48
N HIS A 166 -4.43 -4.46 -16.26
CA HIS A 166 -5.75 -4.13 -15.71
C HIS A 166 -5.69 -3.20 -14.49
N HIS A 167 -4.49 -2.61 -14.25
CA HIS A 167 -4.26 -1.72 -13.12
C HIS A 167 -3.58 -0.43 -13.58
N TYR A 168 -3.85 0.65 -12.88
CA TYR A 168 -3.01 1.84 -12.91
C TYR A 168 -2.06 1.84 -11.72
N GLY A 169 -0.90 2.42 -11.88
CA GLY A 169 0.08 2.60 -10.81
C GLY A 169 0.61 4.02 -10.78
N ILE A 170 0.60 4.64 -9.60
CA ILE A 170 1.01 6.03 -9.40
C ILE A 170 1.90 6.13 -8.17
N ILE A 171 2.92 6.98 -8.26
CA ILE A 171 3.68 7.44 -7.11
C ILE A 171 3.23 8.86 -6.77
N PHE A 172 2.87 9.08 -5.50
CA PHE A 172 2.68 10.39 -4.90
C PHE A 172 3.77 10.66 -3.88
N LYS A 173 4.12 11.95 -3.73
CA LYS A 173 5.00 12.45 -2.68
C LYS A 173 4.20 13.27 -1.68
N HIS A 174 4.79 13.51 -0.53
CA HIS A 174 4.27 14.50 0.41
C HIS A 174 4.25 15.87 -0.28
N GLY A 175 3.13 16.56 -0.22
CA GLY A 175 2.98 17.89 -0.81
C GLY A 175 3.62 19.00 0.02
#